data_e4f11b97ee83131f38e9a76c97167a78
#
_entry.id   e4f11b97ee83131f38e9a76c97167a78
#
_cell.length_a   1.000
_cell.length_b   1.000
_cell.length_c   1.000
_cell.angle_alpha   90.00
_cell.angle_beta   90.00
_cell.angle_gamma   90.00
#
_symmetry.space_group_name_H-M   'P 1'
#
loop_
_entity.id
_entity.type
_entity.pdbx_description
1 polymer ?
#
loop_
_entity_poly.entity_id
_entity_poly.type
_entity_poly.pdbx_seq_one_letter_code
_entity_poly.pdbx_strand_id
1 'polypeptide(L)'
;MVIIRKAQPSDLDCLVRIFNLNIPKYFHKKELVDFKKYFNSNNIETYFIIESEGKISGASGYAYENKQTANLCWVFIDPNHHSNGLGTKLVNYCLDTLKRDNQLNVIQLETSNLTFKFYERFDFKIEYIKKEYWPNNDDLYFM
;
A
#
# COMPACT_ATOMS: atom_id res chain seq x y z
N MET A 1 -10.11 -16.86 -9.59
CA MET A 1 -8.66 -17.03 -9.41
C MET A 1 -8.02 -15.69 -9.02
N VAL A 2 -7.11 -15.71 -8.09
CA VAL A 2 -6.39 -14.51 -7.63
C VAL A 2 -4.93 -14.60 -8.09
N ILE A 3 -4.45 -13.53 -8.71
CA ILE A 3 -3.09 -13.46 -9.25
C ILE A 3 -2.44 -12.17 -8.73
N ILE A 4 -1.18 -12.28 -8.30
CA ILE A 4 -0.35 -11.11 -7.94
C ILE A 4 0.79 -11.05 -8.95
N ARG A 5 0.99 -9.87 -9.54
CA ARG A 5 2.03 -9.64 -10.56
C ARG A 5 2.65 -8.26 -10.40
N LYS A 6 3.78 -8.03 -11.04
CA LYS A 6 4.39 -6.70 -11.08
C LYS A 6 3.50 -5.72 -11.83
N ALA A 7 3.51 -4.47 -11.37
CA ALA A 7 2.81 -3.38 -12.05
C ALA A 7 3.49 -3.06 -13.39
N GLN A 8 2.67 -2.59 -14.32
CA GLN A 8 3.12 -2.11 -15.62
C GLN A 8 2.62 -0.68 -15.82
N PRO A 9 3.30 0.13 -16.64
CA PRO A 9 2.86 1.52 -16.88
C PRO A 9 1.40 1.62 -17.33
N SER A 10 0.91 0.64 -18.09
CA SER A 10 -0.47 0.60 -18.58
C SER A 10 -1.51 0.39 -17.48
N ASP A 11 -1.10 0.02 -16.27
CA ASP A 11 -2.02 -0.20 -15.15
C ASP A 11 -2.47 1.11 -14.49
N LEU A 12 -1.81 2.23 -14.75
CA LEU A 12 -2.05 3.46 -14.01
C LEU A 12 -3.49 3.93 -14.06
N ASP A 13 -4.11 3.93 -15.25
CA ASP A 13 -5.48 4.43 -15.37
C ASP A 13 -6.47 3.63 -14.53
N CYS A 14 -6.33 2.32 -14.50
CA CYS A 14 -7.18 1.47 -13.68
C CYS A 14 -6.92 1.69 -12.19
N LEU A 15 -5.66 1.86 -11.81
CA LEU A 15 -5.30 2.13 -10.41
C LEU A 15 -5.81 3.49 -9.95
N VAL A 16 -5.76 4.51 -10.82
CA VAL A 16 -6.34 5.83 -10.51
C VAL A 16 -7.83 5.71 -10.26
N ARG A 17 -8.53 4.92 -11.07
CA ARG A 17 -9.96 4.67 -10.87
C ARG A 17 -10.23 4.06 -9.49
N ILE A 18 -9.47 3.05 -9.11
CA ILE A 18 -9.62 2.40 -7.80
C ILE A 18 -9.23 3.35 -6.66
N PHE A 19 -8.16 4.13 -6.84
CA PHE A 19 -7.74 5.12 -5.85
C PHE A 19 -8.88 6.11 -5.58
N ASN A 20 -9.52 6.61 -6.63
CA ASN A 20 -10.64 7.53 -6.50
C ASN A 20 -11.82 6.92 -5.75
N LEU A 21 -12.06 5.62 -5.87
CA LEU A 21 -13.09 4.93 -5.10
C LEU A 21 -12.80 4.91 -3.59
N ASN A 22 -11.55 5.10 -3.20
CA ASN A 22 -11.12 5.17 -1.81
C ASN A 22 -11.09 6.60 -1.25
N ILE A 23 -11.47 7.58 -2.05
CA ILE A 23 -11.61 8.98 -1.63
C ILE A 23 -13.10 9.21 -1.27
N PRO A 24 -13.44 9.85 -0.17
CA PRO A 24 -12.57 10.50 0.82
C PRO A 24 -12.22 9.62 2.02
N LYS A 25 -12.75 8.41 2.10
CA LYS A 25 -12.67 7.61 3.32
C LYS A 25 -11.23 7.24 3.71
N TYR A 26 -10.46 6.71 2.77
CA TYR A 26 -9.11 6.22 3.05
C TYR A 26 -8.02 7.14 2.54
N PHE A 27 -8.32 7.94 1.51
CA PHE A 27 -7.37 8.87 0.92
C PHE A 27 -8.04 10.21 0.68
N HIS A 28 -7.23 11.26 0.65
CA HIS A 28 -7.66 12.58 0.21
C HIS A 28 -7.26 12.78 -1.25
N LYS A 29 -8.06 13.57 -1.99
CA LYS A 29 -7.79 13.82 -3.42
C LYS A 29 -6.39 14.40 -3.68
N LYS A 30 -5.81 15.12 -2.71
CA LYS A 30 -4.44 15.64 -2.82
C LYS A 30 -3.39 14.53 -2.87
N GLU A 31 -3.68 13.39 -2.26
CA GLU A 31 -2.75 12.25 -2.25
C GLU A 31 -2.66 11.57 -3.60
N LEU A 32 -3.67 11.76 -4.47
CA LEU A 32 -3.64 11.18 -5.81
C LEU A 32 -2.46 11.71 -6.63
N VAL A 33 -2.12 13.00 -6.48
CA VAL A 33 -0.97 13.59 -7.15
C VAL A 33 0.32 12.89 -6.71
N ASP A 34 0.45 12.63 -5.42
CA ASP A 34 1.62 11.96 -4.87
C ASP A 34 1.71 10.51 -5.33
N PHE A 35 0.59 9.81 -5.39
CA PHE A 35 0.56 8.44 -5.91
C PHE A 35 0.99 8.38 -7.36
N LYS A 36 0.48 9.29 -8.21
CA LYS A 36 0.86 9.33 -9.62
C LYS A 36 2.35 9.59 -9.80
N LYS A 37 2.91 10.51 -9.00
CA LYS A 37 4.35 10.78 -9.03
C LYS A 37 5.15 9.54 -8.63
N TYR A 38 4.71 8.87 -7.58
CA TYR A 38 5.34 7.62 -7.13
C TYR A 38 5.34 6.59 -8.26
N PHE A 39 4.18 6.34 -8.85
CA PHE A 39 4.02 5.33 -9.88
C PHE A 39 4.89 5.64 -11.11
N ASN A 40 4.98 6.91 -11.51
CA ASN A 40 5.70 7.33 -12.70
C ASN A 40 7.22 7.49 -12.50
N SER A 41 7.72 7.35 -11.27
CA SER A 41 9.14 7.59 -10.95
C SER A 41 9.98 6.31 -10.90
N ASN A 42 9.63 5.30 -11.68
CA ASN A 42 10.33 4.01 -11.77
C ASN A 42 10.19 3.12 -10.53
N ASN A 43 9.22 3.43 -9.64
CA ASN A 43 8.97 2.61 -8.45
C ASN A 43 8.15 1.37 -8.75
N ILE A 44 7.74 1.16 -10.00
CA ILE A 44 6.87 0.03 -10.36
C ILE A 44 7.60 -1.33 -10.32
N GLU A 45 8.93 -1.33 -10.28
CA GLU A 45 9.69 -2.58 -10.15
C GLU A 45 9.39 -3.32 -8.84
N THR A 46 9.01 -2.57 -7.80
CA THR A 46 8.66 -3.13 -6.49
C THR A 46 7.22 -2.80 -6.12
N TYR A 47 6.37 -2.60 -7.13
CA TYR A 47 4.95 -2.37 -6.95
C TYR A 47 4.17 -3.49 -7.63
N PHE A 48 3.13 -3.99 -6.94
CA PHE A 48 2.43 -5.21 -7.33
C PHE A 48 0.94 -4.98 -7.42
N ILE A 49 0.35 -5.66 -8.39
CA ILE A 49 -1.08 -5.62 -8.67
C ILE A 49 -1.70 -6.94 -8.23
N ILE A 50 -2.87 -6.89 -7.62
CA ILE A 50 -3.67 -8.08 -7.39
C ILE A 50 -4.88 -8.07 -8.32
N GLU A 51 -5.06 -9.17 -9.04
CA GLU A 51 -6.22 -9.39 -9.91
C GLU A 51 -7.09 -10.48 -9.33
N SER A 52 -8.39 -10.24 -9.37
CA SER A 52 -9.41 -11.22 -8.97
C SER A 52 -10.39 -11.36 -10.12
N GLU A 53 -10.61 -12.59 -10.57
CA GLU A 53 -11.51 -12.89 -11.69
C GLU A 53 -11.18 -12.06 -12.94
N GLY A 54 -9.89 -11.94 -13.24
CA GLY A 54 -9.40 -11.22 -14.41
C GLY A 54 -9.44 -9.71 -14.34
N LYS A 55 -9.77 -9.13 -13.16
CA LYS A 55 -9.87 -7.67 -12.99
C LYS A 55 -8.88 -7.21 -11.94
N ILE A 56 -8.25 -6.05 -12.20
CA ILE A 56 -7.39 -5.40 -11.21
C ILE A 56 -8.26 -4.99 -10.02
N SER A 57 -7.88 -5.44 -8.83
CA SER A 57 -8.63 -5.19 -7.60
C SER A 57 -7.87 -4.38 -6.56
N GLY A 58 -6.58 -4.17 -6.75
CA GLY A 58 -5.79 -3.37 -5.83
C GLY A 58 -4.31 -3.44 -6.12
N ALA A 59 -3.55 -2.79 -5.25
CA ALA A 59 -2.11 -2.69 -5.41
C ALA A 59 -1.42 -2.45 -4.07
N SER A 60 -0.15 -2.80 -4.01
CA SER A 60 0.73 -2.56 -2.89
C SER A 60 2.17 -2.74 -3.34
N GLY A 61 3.10 -2.10 -2.66
CA GLY A 61 4.49 -2.26 -2.95
C GLY A 61 5.38 -1.90 -1.79
N TYR A 62 6.66 -1.88 -2.05
CA TYR A 62 7.65 -1.47 -1.05
C TYR A 62 8.74 -0.65 -1.72
N ALA A 63 9.44 0.12 -0.91
CA ALA A 63 10.59 0.89 -1.36
C ALA A 63 11.67 0.83 -0.29
N TYR A 64 12.92 0.69 -0.71
CA TYR A 64 14.04 0.72 0.23
C TYR A 64 14.40 2.16 0.55
N GLU A 65 14.46 2.47 1.85
CA GLU A 65 14.98 3.74 2.33
C GLU A 65 16.51 3.69 2.37
N ASN A 66 17.04 2.53 2.74
CA ASN A 66 18.47 2.19 2.70
C ASN A 66 18.57 0.66 2.65
N LYS A 67 19.78 0.11 2.71
CA LYS A 67 19.98 -1.34 2.59
C LYS A 67 19.31 -2.15 3.70
N GLN A 68 19.04 -1.52 4.83
CA GLN A 68 18.55 -2.19 6.04
C GLN A 68 17.10 -1.87 6.37
N THR A 69 16.49 -0.89 5.69
CA THR A 69 15.14 -0.41 5.99
C THR A 69 14.31 -0.31 4.72
N ALA A 70 13.13 -0.90 4.75
CA ALA A 70 12.16 -0.82 3.67
C ALA A 70 10.83 -0.28 4.18
N ASN A 71 10.12 0.43 3.31
CA ASN A 71 8.79 0.97 3.58
C ASN A 71 7.75 0.22 2.75
N LEU A 72 6.69 -0.22 3.39
CA LEU A 72 5.50 -0.71 2.68
C LEU A 72 4.72 0.52 2.21
N CYS A 73 4.35 0.55 0.93
CA CYS A 73 3.86 1.77 0.27
C CYS A 73 2.54 1.55 -0.45
N TRP A 74 1.67 2.57 -0.38
CA TRP A 74 0.50 2.73 -1.24
C TRP A 74 -0.34 1.46 -1.37
N VAL A 75 -0.78 0.94 -0.23
CA VAL A 75 -1.65 -0.23 -0.16
C VAL A 75 -3.09 0.22 -0.31
N PHE A 76 -3.77 -0.24 -1.36
CA PHE A 76 -5.20 0.03 -1.49
C PHE A 76 -5.89 -1.06 -2.31
N ILE A 77 -7.15 -1.28 -2.00
CA ILE A 77 -8.00 -2.29 -2.63
C ILE A 77 -9.29 -1.61 -3.08
N ASP A 78 -9.86 -2.09 -4.17
CA ASP A 78 -11.19 -1.67 -4.61
C ASP A 78 -12.18 -1.88 -3.44
N PRO A 79 -12.89 -0.83 -2.98
CA PRO A 79 -13.81 -0.95 -1.84
C PRO A 79 -14.87 -2.05 -2.01
N ASN A 80 -15.21 -2.39 -3.23
CA ASN A 80 -16.18 -3.46 -3.50
C ASN A 80 -15.61 -4.85 -3.20
N HIS A 81 -14.30 -4.95 -2.96
CA HIS A 81 -13.61 -6.22 -2.69
C HIS A 81 -12.90 -6.24 -1.33
N HIS A 82 -13.16 -5.27 -0.44
CA HIS A 82 -12.44 -5.14 0.83
C HIS A 82 -12.58 -6.36 1.74
N SER A 83 -13.71 -7.05 1.71
CA SER A 83 -13.94 -8.18 2.61
C SER A 83 -13.44 -9.52 2.07
N ASN A 84 -12.75 -9.53 0.94
CA ASN A 84 -12.33 -10.78 0.27
C ASN A 84 -10.90 -11.22 0.61
N GLY A 85 -10.25 -10.54 1.56
CA GLY A 85 -8.89 -10.90 1.99
C GLY A 85 -7.79 -10.54 0.99
N LEU A 86 -8.09 -9.71 -0.02
CA LEU A 86 -7.12 -9.35 -1.04
C LEU A 86 -5.99 -8.48 -0.48
N GLY A 87 -6.33 -7.54 0.42
CA GLY A 87 -5.31 -6.72 1.08
C GLY A 87 -4.33 -7.56 1.87
N THR A 88 -4.83 -8.55 2.59
CA THR A 88 -4.00 -9.48 3.35
C THR A 88 -3.04 -10.25 2.43
N LYS A 89 -3.53 -10.72 1.30
CA LYS A 89 -2.69 -11.44 0.32
C LYS A 89 -1.60 -10.56 -0.25
N LEU A 90 -1.93 -9.31 -0.59
CA LEU A 90 -0.96 -8.35 -1.13
C LEU A 90 0.13 -8.03 -0.10
N VAL A 91 -0.26 -7.70 1.12
CA VAL A 91 0.71 -7.36 2.17
C VAL A 91 1.61 -8.54 2.47
N ASN A 92 1.05 -9.75 2.59
CA ASN A 92 1.85 -10.95 2.81
C ASN A 92 2.83 -11.19 1.67
N TYR A 93 2.42 -10.97 0.43
CA TYR A 93 3.31 -11.10 -0.71
C TYR A 93 4.51 -10.16 -0.60
N CYS A 94 4.26 -8.89 -0.28
CA CYS A 94 5.33 -7.91 -0.11
C CYS A 94 6.25 -8.29 1.04
N LEU A 95 5.68 -8.67 2.19
CA LEU A 95 6.46 -9.04 3.36
C LEU A 95 7.30 -10.29 3.12
N ASP A 96 6.73 -11.31 2.48
CA ASP A 96 7.47 -12.54 2.17
C ASP A 96 8.63 -12.26 1.22
N THR A 97 8.42 -11.38 0.24
CA THR A 97 9.49 -10.96 -0.67
C THR A 97 10.60 -10.24 0.07
N LEU A 98 10.23 -9.29 0.94
CA LEU A 98 11.21 -8.52 1.73
C LEU A 98 11.98 -9.39 2.71
N LYS A 99 11.34 -10.37 3.31
CA LYS A 99 11.98 -11.26 4.30
C LYS A 99 13.06 -12.16 3.69
N ARG A 100 13.11 -12.28 2.37
CA ARG A 100 14.18 -12.99 1.68
C ARG A 100 15.48 -12.20 1.60
N ASP A 101 15.42 -10.90 1.90
CA ASP A 101 16.61 -10.04 1.90
C ASP A 101 17.28 -10.11 3.27
N ASN A 102 18.44 -10.78 3.32
CA ASN A 102 19.16 -11.01 4.57
C ASN A 102 19.76 -9.73 5.17
N GLN A 103 19.89 -8.64 4.40
CA GLN A 103 20.41 -7.37 4.89
C GLN A 103 19.35 -6.50 5.52
N LEU A 104 18.08 -6.81 5.29
CA LEU A 104 16.98 -6.02 5.77
C LEU A 104 16.74 -6.26 7.26
N ASN A 105 16.69 -5.18 8.04
CA ASN A 105 16.45 -5.23 9.49
C ASN A 105 15.08 -4.73 9.88
N VAL A 106 14.54 -3.77 9.14
CA VAL A 106 13.30 -3.07 9.51
C VAL A 106 12.39 -2.92 8.31
N ILE A 107 11.11 -3.24 8.49
CA ILE A 107 10.02 -2.93 7.58
C ILE A 107 9.10 -1.99 8.31
N GLN A 108 8.80 -0.84 7.71
CA GLN A 108 7.99 0.20 8.35
C GLN A 108 6.95 0.75 7.39
N LEU A 109 5.98 1.49 7.93
CA LEU A 109 4.93 2.11 7.12
C LEU A 109 4.33 3.31 7.86
N GLU A 110 3.64 4.13 7.08
CA GLU A 110 2.81 5.21 7.59
C GLU A 110 1.36 4.93 7.22
N THR A 111 0.46 5.06 8.17
CA THR A 111 -0.96 4.82 7.92
C THR A 111 -1.82 5.75 8.78
N SER A 112 -3.13 5.54 8.81
CA SER A 112 -4.06 6.39 9.54
C SER A 112 -4.75 5.62 10.67
N ASN A 113 -5.48 6.36 11.50
CA ASN A 113 -6.33 5.78 12.55
C ASN A 113 -7.41 4.85 11.99
N LEU A 114 -7.70 4.93 10.68
CA LEU A 114 -8.71 4.05 10.05
C LEU A 114 -8.16 2.66 9.72
N THR A 115 -6.85 2.54 9.53
CA THR A 115 -6.26 1.32 8.96
C THR A 115 -5.11 0.73 9.79
N PHE A 116 -4.67 1.37 10.87
CA PHE A 116 -3.53 0.86 11.63
C PHE A 116 -3.77 -0.55 12.21
N LYS A 117 -5.01 -0.87 12.59
CA LYS A 117 -5.34 -2.19 13.12
C LYS A 117 -5.15 -3.30 12.11
N PHE A 118 -5.40 -3.01 10.84
CA PHE A 118 -5.13 -3.97 9.77
C PHE A 118 -3.66 -4.37 9.77
N TYR A 119 -2.76 -3.41 9.93
CA TYR A 119 -1.31 -3.67 9.93
C TYR A 119 -0.82 -4.34 11.21
N GLU A 120 -1.50 -4.12 12.34
CA GLU A 120 -1.18 -4.86 13.57
C GLU A 120 -1.29 -6.36 13.39
N ARG A 121 -2.14 -6.81 12.48
CA ARG A 121 -2.31 -8.24 12.17
C ARG A 121 -1.07 -8.86 11.54
N PHE A 122 -0.15 -8.05 11.03
CA PHE A 122 1.12 -8.49 10.44
C PHE A 122 2.31 -8.22 11.37
N ASP A 123 2.03 -8.03 12.67
CA ASP A 123 3.03 -7.76 13.70
C ASP A 123 3.69 -6.38 13.61
N PHE A 124 3.10 -5.45 12.86
CA PHE A 124 3.51 -4.06 12.93
C PHE A 124 3.05 -3.45 14.26
N LYS A 125 3.94 -2.69 14.88
CA LYS A 125 3.66 -2.01 16.15
C LYS A 125 3.75 -0.50 15.96
N ILE A 126 2.92 0.22 16.71
CA ILE A 126 2.92 1.69 16.66
C ILE A 126 4.21 2.21 17.28
N GLU A 127 5.01 2.96 16.51
CA GLU A 127 6.18 3.65 17.02
C GLU A 127 5.80 5.02 17.58
N TYR A 128 5.01 5.78 16.80
CA TYR A 128 4.49 7.08 17.24
C TYR A 128 3.27 7.47 16.43
N ILE A 129 2.54 8.48 16.94
CA ILE A 129 1.33 9.02 16.31
C ILE A 129 1.52 10.52 16.17
N LYS A 130 1.23 11.05 14.96
CA LYS A 130 1.15 12.50 14.73
C LYS A 130 -0.31 12.87 14.54
N LYS A 131 -0.83 13.72 15.42
CA LYS A 131 -2.23 14.12 15.37
C LYS A 131 -2.51 15.04 14.19
N GLU A 132 -3.68 14.87 13.57
CA GLU A 132 -4.17 15.74 12.51
C GLU A 132 -3.15 15.96 11.38
N TYR A 133 -2.47 14.88 10.99
CA TYR A 133 -1.39 14.94 10.00
C TYR A 133 -1.90 14.93 8.57
N TRP A 134 -2.87 14.04 8.27
CA TRP A 134 -3.36 13.86 6.90
C TRP A 134 -4.28 15.00 6.49
N PRO A 135 -4.44 15.26 5.16
CA PRO A 135 -5.27 16.39 4.70
C PRO A 135 -6.71 16.40 5.21
N ASN A 136 -7.25 15.25 5.58
CA ASN A 136 -8.61 15.11 6.14
C ASN A 136 -8.62 15.15 7.67
N ASN A 137 -7.53 15.61 8.28
CA ASN A 137 -7.31 15.68 9.74
C ASN A 137 -7.23 14.32 10.43
N ASP A 138 -7.05 13.25 9.71
CA ASP A 138 -6.76 11.94 10.30
C ASP A 138 -5.35 11.93 10.88
N ASP A 139 -5.15 11.13 11.93
CA ASP A 139 -3.85 10.99 12.58
C ASP A 139 -2.93 10.10 11.74
N LEU A 140 -1.63 10.42 11.77
CA LEU A 140 -0.61 9.54 11.18
C LEU A 140 -0.12 8.55 12.22
N TYR A 141 -0.16 7.28 11.88
CA TYR A 141 0.41 6.19 12.67
C TYR A 141 1.66 5.69 11.96
N PHE A 142 2.80 5.86 12.62
CA PHE A 142 4.07 5.30 12.12
C PHE A 142 4.30 3.95 12.80
N MET A 143 4.48 2.91 11.97
CA MET A 143 4.54 1.53 12.45
C MET A 143 5.75 0.77 11.89
#